data_574b4f276b649d37cbee437e83494372
#
_entry.id   574b4f276b649d37cbee437e83494372
#
_cell.length_a   1.000
_cell.length_b   1.000
_cell.length_c   1.000
_cell.angle_alpha   90.00
_cell.angle_beta   90.00
_cell.angle_gamma   90.00
#
_symmetry.space_group_name_H-M   'P 1'
#
loop_
_entity.id
_entity.type
_entity.pdbx_description
1 polymer ?
#
loop_
_entity_poly.entity_id
_entity_poly.type
_entity_poly.pdbx_seq_one_letter_code
_entity_poly.pdbx_strand_id
1 'polypeptide(L)'
;MKNILKKEFMLGIHPSCYITFAFVLCALIPNFPMIVVFFYPFCILPQLMMGKNQENNDFEYSTLLPLSLKDYVKGKVVVLALFELTYLLLLLPMLLLRNYVLFNNPSSPVYYLNSPGFHSIITLYGIAFIVYSFVNLIMIAYYFAKFPKYILPLLFSIFGSFLLFILFGLVMSYFPVIGPLFDQKEGIIAQLILLFVGIAFYSGSLFLTTNLGARNLKKKL
;
A
#
# COMPACT_ATOMS: atom_id res chain seq x y z
N MET A 1 12.21 11.23 17.79
CA MET A 1 11.42 11.00 16.56
C MET A 1 12.02 11.71 15.33
N LYS A 2 12.22 13.05 15.34
CA LYS A 2 12.79 13.81 14.21
C LYS A 2 14.13 13.26 13.69
N ASN A 3 15.07 12.93 14.58
CA ASN A 3 16.38 12.40 14.20
C ASN A 3 16.30 10.98 13.63
N ILE A 4 15.36 10.15 14.11
CA ILE A 4 15.11 8.81 13.56
C ILE A 4 14.58 8.92 12.14
N LEU A 5 13.59 9.75 11.91
CA LEU A 5 13.04 9.98 10.59
C LEU A 5 14.11 10.51 9.62
N LYS A 6 14.93 11.50 10.05
CA LYS A 6 16.03 12.01 9.24
C LYS A 6 17.01 10.88 8.86
N LYS A 7 17.37 10.01 9.81
CA LYS A 7 18.21 8.84 9.56
C LYS A 7 17.59 7.91 8.53
N GLU A 8 16.31 7.55 8.72
CA GLU A 8 15.61 6.64 7.79
C GLU A 8 15.51 7.25 6.38
N PHE A 9 15.25 8.55 6.25
CA PHE A 9 15.25 9.22 4.95
C PHE A 9 16.63 9.25 4.27
N MET A 10 17.71 9.34 5.03
CA MET A 10 19.06 9.39 4.48
C MET A 10 19.64 8.01 4.19
N LEU A 11 19.38 7.02 5.03
CA LEU A 11 20.07 5.71 4.98
C LEU A 11 19.12 4.56 4.64
N GLY A 12 17.84 4.66 5.00
CA GLY A 12 16.87 3.58 4.88
C GLY A 12 16.12 3.55 3.55
N ILE A 13 16.17 4.64 2.77
CA ILE A 13 15.40 4.74 1.52
C ILE A 13 16.31 4.55 0.32
N HIS A 14 15.95 3.57 -0.51
CA HIS A 14 16.60 3.42 -1.81
C HIS A 14 16.12 4.52 -2.77
N PRO A 15 17.00 5.17 -3.57
CA PRO A 15 16.59 6.21 -4.53
C PRO A 15 15.46 5.79 -5.47
N SER A 16 15.39 4.50 -5.83
CA SER A 16 14.30 3.95 -6.66
C SER A 16 12.91 4.07 -6.02
N CYS A 17 12.81 4.27 -4.69
CA CYS A 17 11.53 4.54 -4.05
C CYS A 17 10.87 5.82 -4.58
N TYR A 18 11.66 6.81 -4.98
CA TYR A 18 11.13 8.04 -5.57
C TYR A 18 10.62 7.83 -7.02
N ILE A 19 11.21 6.88 -7.74
CA ILE A 19 10.78 6.52 -9.10
C ILE A 19 9.38 5.89 -9.05
N THR A 20 9.01 5.22 -7.95
CA THR A 20 7.67 4.65 -7.81
C THR A 20 6.56 5.70 -7.93
N PHE A 21 6.84 6.95 -7.55
CA PHE A 21 5.84 8.02 -7.71
C PHE A 21 5.55 8.35 -9.17
N ALA A 22 6.50 8.17 -10.08
CA ALA A 22 6.26 8.35 -11.51
C ALA A 22 5.27 7.31 -12.06
N PHE A 23 5.15 6.15 -11.41
CA PHE A 23 4.22 5.11 -11.83
C PHE A 23 2.74 5.52 -11.72
N VAL A 24 2.45 6.56 -10.92
CA VAL A 24 1.11 7.18 -10.85
C VAL A 24 0.64 7.65 -12.24
N LEU A 25 1.55 8.07 -13.11
CA LEU A 25 1.23 8.50 -14.47
C LEU A 25 0.65 7.37 -15.34
N CYS A 26 0.92 6.11 -15.01
CA CYS A 26 0.33 4.97 -15.69
C CYS A 26 -1.20 4.94 -15.54
N ALA A 27 -1.75 5.63 -14.54
CA ALA A 27 -3.20 5.80 -14.41
C ALA A 27 -3.84 6.53 -15.59
N LEU A 28 -3.09 7.35 -16.32
CA LEU A 28 -3.57 8.09 -17.48
C LEU A 28 -3.54 7.27 -18.77
N ILE A 29 -2.86 6.12 -18.78
CA ILE A 29 -2.78 5.28 -19.98
C ILE A 29 -4.12 4.56 -20.18
N PRO A 30 -4.76 4.70 -21.36
CA PRO A 30 -5.97 3.95 -21.68
C PRO A 30 -5.72 2.44 -21.53
N ASN A 31 -6.70 1.72 -21.01
CA ASN A 31 -6.66 0.26 -20.82
C ASN A 31 -5.58 -0.26 -19.85
N PHE A 32 -4.83 0.62 -19.18
CA PHE A 32 -3.89 0.17 -18.17
C PHE A 32 -4.65 -0.35 -16.93
N PRO A 33 -4.33 -1.55 -16.42
CA PRO A 33 -5.06 -2.14 -15.29
C PRO A 33 -4.88 -1.32 -14.03
N MET A 34 -5.95 -0.73 -13.51
CA MET A 34 -5.90 0.09 -12.29
C MET A 34 -5.38 -0.70 -11.08
N ILE A 35 -5.71 -1.96 -11.00
CA ILE A 35 -5.18 -2.90 -10.01
C ILE A 35 -3.64 -2.81 -9.95
N VAL A 36 -2.96 -2.82 -11.10
CA VAL A 36 -1.49 -2.75 -11.14
C VAL A 36 -1.00 -1.41 -10.57
N VAL A 37 -1.66 -0.30 -10.90
CA VAL A 37 -1.29 1.02 -10.36
C VAL A 37 -1.39 1.06 -8.83
N PHE A 38 -2.44 0.48 -8.27
CA PHE A 38 -2.59 0.40 -6.82
C PHE A 38 -1.66 -0.63 -6.16
N PHE A 39 -1.34 -1.73 -6.86
CA PHE A 39 -0.50 -2.81 -6.35
C PHE A 39 0.99 -2.51 -6.35
N TYR A 40 1.47 -1.81 -7.36
CA TYR A 40 2.88 -1.58 -7.59
C TYR A 40 3.64 -1.04 -6.37
N PRO A 41 3.16 0.04 -5.68
CA PRO A 41 3.92 0.62 -4.61
C PRO A 41 4.07 -0.30 -3.40
N PHE A 42 3.05 -1.03 -3.00
CA PHE A 42 3.17 -1.89 -1.82
C PHE A 42 3.91 -3.20 -2.06
N CYS A 43 4.06 -3.63 -3.31
CA CYS A 43 4.97 -4.71 -3.63
C CYS A 43 6.43 -4.25 -3.61
N ILE A 44 6.71 -3.05 -4.10
CA ILE A 44 8.07 -2.59 -4.36
C ILE A 44 8.64 -1.74 -3.22
N LEU A 45 7.86 -0.85 -2.62
CA LEU A 45 8.35 0.04 -1.55
C LEU A 45 8.92 -0.72 -0.35
N PRO A 46 8.23 -1.72 0.24
CA PRO A 46 8.80 -2.47 1.34
C PRO A 46 10.07 -3.23 0.95
N GLN A 47 10.11 -3.78 -0.29
CA GLN A 47 11.28 -4.49 -0.80
C GLN A 47 12.50 -3.57 -0.92
N LEU A 48 12.33 -2.41 -1.54
CA LEU A 48 13.42 -1.45 -1.72
C LEU A 48 13.95 -0.93 -0.37
N MET A 49 13.05 -0.65 0.57
CA MET A 49 13.43 -0.20 1.91
C MET A 49 14.14 -1.30 2.71
N MET A 50 13.59 -2.52 2.73
CA MET A 50 14.18 -3.63 3.48
C MET A 50 15.50 -4.12 2.87
N GLY A 51 15.60 -4.14 1.53
CA GLY A 51 16.84 -4.45 0.82
C GLY A 51 17.95 -3.43 1.15
N LYS A 52 17.64 -2.13 1.10
CA LYS A 52 18.59 -1.08 1.43
C LYS A 52 19.06 -1.12 2.87
N ASN A 53 18.16 -1.45 3.79
CA ASN A 53 18.53 -1.64 5.20
C ASN A 53 19.54 -2.79 5.39
N GLN A 54 19.43 -3.83 4.59
CA GLN A 54 20.35 -4.96 4.61
C GLN A 54 21.73 -4.58 4.05
N GLU A 55 21.76 -3.90 2.91
CA GLU A 55 23.01 -3.43 2.27
C GLU A 55 23.82 -2.48 3.18
N ASN A 56 23.14 -1.61 3.92
CA ASN A 56 23.79 -0.59 4.76
C ASN A 56 24.08 -1.07 6.18
N ASN A 57 23.82 -2.34 6.55
CA ASN A 57 23.91 -2.84 7.92
C ASN A 57 23.18 -1.92 8.91
N ASP A 58 22.02 -1.39 8.48
CA ASP A 58 21.28 -0.35 9.18
C ASP A 58 20.93 -0.72 10.63
N PHE A 59 20.72 -2.00 10.90
CA PHE A 59 20.43 -2.47 12.26
C PHE A 59 21.63 -2.32 13.17
N GLU A 60 22.82 -2.75 12.73
CA GLU A 60 24.05 -2.63 13.52
C GLU A 60 24.36 -1.16 13.81
N TYR A 61 24.26 -0.31 12.78
CA TYR A 61 24.41 1.14 12.97
C TYR A 61 23.39 1.70 13.97
N SER A 62 22.15 1.22 13.92
CA SER A 62 21.08 1.69 14.81
C SER A 62 21.26 1.25 16.26
N THR A 63 21.92 0.11 16.51
CA THR A 63 22.25 -0.34 17.88
C THR A 63 23.30 0.52 18.56
N LEU A 64 24.12 1.24 17.79
CA LEU A 64 25.08 2.21 18.33
C LEU A 64 24.43 3.53 18.77
N LEU A 65 23.19 3.76 18.36
CA LEU A 65 22.43 4.95 18.73
C LEU A 65 21.61 4.65 20.00
N PRO A 66 21.35 5.64 20.86
CA PRO A 66 20.52 5.48 22.05
C PRO A 66 19.03 5.37 21.68
N LEU A 67 18.68 4.34 20.91
CA LEU A 67 17.33 4.09 20.40
C LEU A 67 16.74 2.85 21.02
N SER A 68 15.45 2.90 21.37
CA SER A 68 14.72 1.69 21.72
C SER A 68 14.42 0.86 20.45
N LEU A 69 14.34 -0.46 20.57
CA LEU A 69 13.93 -1.34 19.47
C LEU A 69 12.57 -0.95 18.89
N LYS A 70 11.68 -0.44 19.75
CA LYS A 70 10.37 0.04 19.32
C LYS A 70 10.48 1.31 18.47
N ASP A 71 11.37 2.22 18.82
CA ASP A 71 11.60 3.44 18.05
C ASP A 71 12.24 3.13 16.68
N TYR A 72 13.14 2.16 16.63
CA TYR A 72 13.72 1.66 15.39
C TYR A 72 12.65 1.14 14.43
N VAL A 73 11.79 0.22 14.90
CA VAL A 73 10.69 -0.32 14.09
C VAL A 73 9.69 0.76 13.70
N LYS A 74 9.34 1.64 14.65
CA LYS A 74 8.42 2.76 14.41
C LYS A 74 8.92 3.72 13.34
N GLY A 75 10.22 4.00 13.33
CA GLY A 75 10.84 4.83 12.27
C GLY A 75 10.58 4.27 10.88
N LYS A 76 10.80 2.98 10.69
CA LYS A 76 10.57 2.29 9.40
C LYS A 76 9.10 2.26 9.00
N VAL A 77 8.22 1.93 9.94
CA VAL A 77 6.77 1.90 9.69
C VAL A 77 6.25 3.27 9.29
N VAL A 78 6.69 4.34 9.97
CA VAL A 78 6.25 5.71 9.67
C VAL A 78 6.75 6.16 8.29
N VAL A 79 8.00 5.86 7.94
CA VAL A 79 8.53 6.24 6.63
C VAL A 79 7.82 5.48 5.51
N LEU A 80 7.57 4.18 5.67
CA LEU A 80 6.80 3.41 4.70
C LEU A 80 5.39 3.98 4.53
N ALA A 81 4.70 4.27 5.65
CA ALA A 81 3.37 4.87 5.62
C ALA A 81 3.36 6.24 4.93
N LEU A 82 4.38 7.07 5.13
CA LEU A 82 4.51 8.34 4.44
C LEU A 82 4.63 8.16 2.91
N PHE A 83 5.42 7.19 2.44
CA PHE A 83 5.53 6.89 1.02
C PHE A 83 4.21 6.38 0.44
N GLU A 84 3.54 5.46 1.11
CA GLU A 84 2.25 4.91 0.69
C GLU A 84 1.17 6.00 0.60
N LEU A 85 1.06 6.84 1.64
CA LEU A 85 0.09 7.93 1.66
C LEU A 85 0.40 9.00 0.62
N THR A 86 1.68 9.34 0.42
CA THR A 86 2.09 10.27 -0.63
C THR A 86 1.75 9.74 -2.01
N TYR A 87 1.97 8.43 -2.25
CA TYR A 87 1.59 7.79 -3.50
C TYR A 87 0.08 7.87 -3.74
N LEU A 88 -0.73 7.50 -2.76
CA LEU A 88 -2.19 7.60 -2.85
C LEU A 88 -2.65 9.05 -3.07
N LEU A 89 -2.02 10.02 -2.40
CA LEU A 89 -2.33 11.44 -2.59
C LEU A 89 -2.03 11.90 -4.02
N LEU A 90 -0.90 11.48 -4.60
CA LEU A 90 -0.54 11.80 -5.99
C LEU A 90 -1.42 11.06 -7.00
N LEU A 91 -1.91 9.87 -6.66
CA LEU A 91 -2.78 9.08 -7.53
C LEU A 91 -4.18 9.71 -7.67
N LEU A 92 -4.67 10.41 -6.64
CA LEU A 92 -6.01 11.01 -6.65
C LEU A 92 -6.26 11.94 -7.85
N PRO A 93 -5.43 12.98 -8.09
CA PRO A 93 -5.63 13.87 -9.23
C PRO A 93 -5.53 13.13 -10.57
N MET A 94 -4.69 12.09 -10.68
CA MET A 94 -4.57 11.30 -11.91
C MET A 94 -5.82 10.47 -12.19
N LEU A 95 -6.45 9.92 -11.16
CA LEU A 95 -7.73 9.20 -11.30
C LEU A 95 -8.88 10.15 -11.64
N LEU A 96 -8.91 11.35 -11.04
CA LEU A 96 -9.90 12.37 -11.39
C LEU A 96 -9.74 12.80 -12.85
N LEU A 97 -8.51 13.06 -13.28
CA LEU A 97 -8.20 13.43 -14.66
C LEU A 97 -8.55 12.30 -15.63
N ARG A 98 -8.23 11.04 -15.28
CA ARG A 98 -8.62 9.88 -16.06
C ARG A 98 -10.13 9.80 -16.24
N ASN A 99 -10.90 9.91 -15.16
CA ASN A 99 -12.35 9.85 -15.23
C ASN A 99 -12.92 10.98 -16.08
N TYR A 100 -12.40 12.20 -15.92
CA TYR A 100 -12.85 13.35 -16.69
C TYR A 100 -12.49 13.24 -18.18
N VAL A 101 -11.26 12.87 -18.50
CA VAL A 101 -10.74 12.86 -19.88
C VAL A 101 -11.13 11.60 -20.65
N LEU A 102 -11.04 10.43 -20.00
CA LEU A 102 -11.18 9.15 -20.68
C LEU A 102 -12.59 8.57 -20.60
N PHE A 103 -13.26 8.66 -19.46
CA PHE A 103 -14.57 8.03 -19.27
C PHE A 103 -15.75 8.92 -19.65
N ASN A 104 -15.62 10.25 -19.51
CA ASN A 104 -16.68 11.17 -19.89
C ASN A 104 -16.65 11.55 -21.39
N ASN A 105 -15.62 11.12 -22.13
CA ASN A 105 -15.51 11.39 -23.55
C ASN A 105 -16.03 10.18 -24.35
N PRO A 106 -17.18 10.30 -25.06
CA PRO A 106 -17.75 9.22 -25.87
C PRO A 106 -16.82 8.73 -26.99
N SER A 107 -15.90 9.56 -27.44
CA SER A 107 -14.91 9.21 -28.48
C SER A 107 -13.72 8.41 -27.91
N SER A 108 -13.61 8.28 -26.61
CA SER A 108 -12.51 7.53 -25.98
C SER A 108 -12.69 6.03 -26.18
N PRO A 109 -11.65 5.28 -26.61
CA PRO A 109 -11.73 3.83 -26.72
C PRO A 109 -12.02 3.16 -25.37
N VAL A 110 -11.71 3.81 -24.24
CA VAL A 110 -11.98 3.32 -22.88
C VAL A 110 -13.46 3.41 -22.52
N TYR A 111 -14.22 4.33 -23.15
CA TYR A 111 -15.66 4.47 -22.93
C TYR A 111 -16.42 3.17 -23.28
N TYR A 112 -15.98 2.46 -24.34
CA TYR A 112 -16.59 1.21 -24.79
C TYR A 112 -16.02 -0.05 -24.10
N LEU A 113 -14.84 0.06 -23.53
CA LEU A 113 -14.17 -1.04 -22.82
C LEU A 113 -14.46 -1.01 -21.31
N ASN A 114 -15.63 -0.50 -20.94
CA ASN A 114 -16.09 -0.51 -19.56
C ASN A 114 -16.15 -1.94 -19.03
N SER A 115 -15.01 -2.40 -18.53
CA SER A 115 -14.99 -3.57 -17.68
C SER A 115 -15.86 -3.26 -16.46
N PRO A 116 -16.89 -4.07 -16.18
CA PRO A 116 -17.69 -3.91 -14.99
C PRO A 116 -16.77 -4.02 -13.77
N GLY A 117 -16.72 -3.01 -13.00
CA GLY A 117 -16.05 -3.04 -11.71
C GLY A 117 -14.98 -1.95 -11.55
N PHE A 118 -15.16 -1.17 -10.50
CA PHE A 118 -14.24 -0.14 -10.00
C PHE A 118 -14.21 1.21 -10.72
N HIS A 119 -15.38 1.75 -11.06
CA HIS A 119 -15.48 3.13 -11.53
C HIS A 119 -15.41 4.12 -10.37
N SER A 120 -15.80 3.71 -9.17
CA SER A 120 -15.76 4.58 -8.00
C SER A 120 -14.34 4.69 -7.43
N ILE A 121 -13.80 5.92 -7.48
CA ILE A 121 -12.52 6.27 -6.86
C ILE A 121 -12.56 5.97 -5.35
N ILE A 122 -13.68 6.24 -4.68
CA ILE A 122 -13.86 6.02 -3.25
C ILE A 122 -13.69 4.54 -2.90
N THR A 123 -14.31 3.65 -3.68
CA THR A 123 -14.19 2.20 -3.52
C THR A 123 -12.74 1.74 -3.70
N LEU A 124 -12.06 2.21 -4.75
CA LEU A 124 -10.66 1.87 -5.02
C LEU A 124 -9.75 2.25 -3.84
N TYR A 125 -9.94 3.44 -3.27
CA TYR A 125 -9.16 3.86 -2.09
C TYR A 125 -9.49 3.03 -0.85
N GLY A 126 -10.77 2.70 -0.62
CA GLY A 126 -11.15 1.82 0.48
C GLY A 126 -10.46 0.46 0.42
N ILE A 127 -10.46 -0.15 -0.77
CA ILE A 127 -9.77 -1.42 -1.01
C ILE A 127 -8.25 -1.27 -0.86
N ALA A 128 -7.68 -0.21 -1.42
CA ALA A 128 -6.24 0.05 -1.31
C ALA A 128 -5.78 0.13 0.15
N PHE A 129 -6.51 0.84 1.00
CA PHE A 129 -6.19 0.91 2.44
C PHE A 129 -6.28 -0.45 3.12
N ILE A 130 -7.27 -1.29 2.79
CA ILE A 130 -7.39 -2.65 3.34
C ILE A 130 -6.20 -3.50 2.91
N VAL A 131 -5.84 -3.47 1.63
CA VAL A 131 -4.71 -4.24 1.09
C VAL A 131 -3.38 -3.77 1.67
N TYR A 132 -3.16 -2.46 1.77
CA TYR A 132 -1.94 -1.90 2.40
C TYR A 132 -1.85 -2.33 3.86
N SER A 133 -2.98 -2.34 4.59
CA SER A 133 -3.03 -2.83 5.97
C SER A 133 -2.52 -4.26 6.08
N PHE A 134 -3.00 -5.11 5.20
CA PHE A 134 -2.66 -6.53 5.18
C PHE A 134 -1.18 -6.74 4.81
N VAL A 135 -0.71 -6.06 3.76
CA VAL A 135 0.69 -6.12 3.33
C VAL A 135 1.62 -5.64 4.44
N ASN A 136 1.33 -4.48 5.04
CA ASN A 136 2.15 -3.93 6.12
C ASN A 136 2.23 -4.87 7.31
N LEU A 137 1.10 -5.47 7.69
CA LEU A 137 1.06 -6.40 8.81
C LEU A 137 1.90 -7.65 8.53
N ILE A 138 1.76 -8.26 7.38
CA ILE A 138 2.51 -9.46 7.01
C ILE A 138 3.98 -9.13 6.75
N MET A 139 4.24 -8.17 5.87
CA MET A 139 5.60 -7.88 5.41
C MET A 139 6.49 -7.45 6.58
N ILE A 140 6.08 -6.43 7.33
CA ILE A 140 6.95 -5.84 8.35
C ILE A 140 7.02 -6.74 9.60
N ALA A 141 5.87 -7.24 10.09
CA ALA A 141 5.88 -8.09 11.28
C ALA A 141 6.65 -9.39 11.04
N TYR A 142 6.51 -9.99 9.85
CA TYR A 142 7.23 -11.21 9.51
C TYR A 142 8.71 -10.94 9.16
N TYR A 143 9.02 -9.80 8.54
CA TYR A 143 10.40 -9.37 8.33
C TYR A 143 11.18 -9.34 9.65
N PHE A 144 10.65 -8.70 10.69
CA PHE A 144 11.30 -8.66 11.99
C PHE A 144 11.32 -10.01 12.70
N ALA A 145 10.44 -10.95 12.35
CA ALA A 145 10.51 -12.33 12.85
C ALA A 145 11.61 -13.16 12.15
N LYS A 146 11.89 -12.88 10.87
CA LYS A 146 12.91 -13.58 10.07
C LYS A 146 14.13 -12.73 9.75
N PHE A 147 14.27 -11.60 10.44
CA PHE A 147 15.36 -10.65 10.23
C PHE A 147 16.73 -11.35 10.10
N PRO A 148 17.59 -10.97 9.17
CA PRO A 148 17.42 -9.89 8.18
C PRO A 148 16.75 -10.33 6.85
N LYS A 149 16.29 -11.57 6.72
CA LYS A 149 15.74 -12.12 5.47
C LYS A 149 14.38 -11.50 5.13
N TYR A 150 14.27 -10.83 3.97
CA TYR A 150 13.04 -10.14 3.55
C TYR A 150 12.27 -10.84 2.42
N ILE A 151 12.91 -11.78 1.68
CA ILE A 151 12.30 -12.40 0.50
C ILE A 151 11.03 -13.19 0.87
N LEU A 152 11.09 -13.98 1.94
CA LEU A 152 9.95 -14.80 2.35
C LEU A 152 8.76 -13.96 2.84
N PRO A 153 8.95 -12.94 3.71
CA PRO A 153 7.89 -11.97 4.02
C PRO A 153 7.29 -11.29 2.81
N LEU A 154 8.12 -10.92 1.83
CA LEU A 154 7.68 -10.30 0.59
C LEU A 154 6.77 -11.24 -0.22
N LEU A 155 7.18 -12.49 -0.43
CA LEU A 155 6.38 -13.47 -1.15
C LEU A 155 5.02 -13.68 -0.47
N PHE A 156 4.98 -13.88 0.84
CA PHE A 156 3.72 -14.05 1.57
C PHE A 156 2.82 -12.81 1.49
N SER A 157 3.38 -11.60 1.52
CA SER A 157 2.59 -10.38 1.39
C SER A 157 2.00 -10.22 -0.02
N ILE A 158 2.77 -10.55 -1.07
CA ILE A 158 2.32 -10.50 -2.46
C ILE A 158 1.22 -11.53 -2.69
N PHE A 159 1.45 -12.80 -2.36
CA PHE A 159 0.44 -13.85 -2.54
C PHE A 159 -0.84 -13.58 -1.75
N GLY A 160 -0.71 -13.13 -0.51
CA GLY A 160 -1.85 -12.78 0.34
C GLY A 160 -2.66 -11.61 -0.23
N SER A 161 -2.01 -10.60 -0.79
CA SER A 161 -2.71 -9.47 -1.42
C SER A 161 -3.40 -9.89 -2.72
N PHE A 162 -2.80 -10.73 -3.55
CA PHE A 162 -3.47 -11.31 -4.72
C PHE A 162 -4.71 -12.11 -4.32
N LEU A 163 -4.62 -12.92 -3.26
CA LEU A 163 -5.76 -13.68 -2.76
C LEU A 163 -6.90 -12.75 -2.31
N LEU A 164 -6.59 -11.66 -1.59
CA LEU A 164 -7.59 -10.68 -1.19
C LEU A 164 -8.29 -10.03 -2.39
N PHE A 165 -7.54 -9.70 -3.46
CA PHE A 165 -8.15 -9.15 -4.68
C PHE A 165 -9.03 -10.15 -5.40
N ILE A 166 -8.61 -11.41 -5.50
CA ILE A 166 -9.44 -12.46 -6.09
C ILE A 166 -10.73 -12.62 -5.30
N LEU A 167 -10.63 -12.71 -3.97
CA LEU A 167 -11.80 -12.82 -3.09
C LEU A 167 -12.75 -11.62 -3.25
N PHE A 168 -12.20 -10.41 -3.29
CA PHE A 168 -13.01 -9.21 -3.51
C PHE A 168 -13.68 -9.21 -4.89
N GLY A 169 -12.94 -9.57 -5.95
CA GLY A 169 -13.49 -9.71 -7.29
C GLY A 169 -14.60 -10.77 -7.38
N LEU A 170 -14.42 -11.91 -6.69
CA LEU A 170 -15.44 -12.94 -6.59
C LEU A 170 -16.70 -12.44 -5.88
N VAL A 171 -16.54 -11.76 -4.74
CA VAL A 171 -17.68 -11.17 -4.02
C VAL A 171 -18.45 -10.20 -4.92
N MET A 172 -17.76 -9.33 -5.64
CA MET A 172 -18.39 -8.38 -6.57
C MET A 172 -19.11 -9.07 -7.73
N SER A 173 -18.55 -10.18 -8.23
CA SER A 173 -19.10 -10.90 -9.39
C SER A 173 -20.29 -11.80 -9.03
N TYR A 174 -20.21 -12.49 -7.89
CA TYR A 174 -21.23 -13.47 -7.48
C TYR A 174 -22.43 -12.85 -6.73
N PHE A 175 -22.28 -11.65 -6.21
CA PHE A 175 -23.37 -10.97 -5.50
C PHE A 175 -23.84 -9.75 -6.31
N PRO A 176 -24.85 -9.91 -7.22
CA PRO A 176 -25.30 -8.86 -8.12
C PRO A 176 -25.89 -7.63 -7.41
N VAL A 177 -26.26 -7.77 -6.15
CA VAL A 177 -26.73 -6.65 -5.31
C VAL A 177 -25.56 -5.83 -4.75
N ILE A 178 -24.41 -6.45 -4.53
CA ILE A 178 -23.25 -5.81 -3.89
C ILE A 178 -22.44 -5.00 -4.91
N GLY A 179 -22.26 -5.52 -6.12
CA GLY A 179 -21.49 -4.83 -7.17
C GLY A 179 -21.91 -3.39 -7.41
N PRO A 180 -23.20 -3.13 -7.72
CA PRO A 180 -23.70 -1.78 -7.93
C PRO A 180 -23.54 -0.84 -6.74
N LEU A 181 -23.64 -1.34 -5.48
CA LEU A 181 -23.44 -0.53 -4.29
C LEU A 181 -22.05 0.09 -4.21
N PHE A 182 -21.03 -0.60 -4.75
CA PHE A 182 -19.64 -0.12 -4.71
C PHE A 182 -19.19 0.58 -5.99
N ASP A 183 -20.00 0.55 -7.05
CA ASP A 183 -19.64 1.14 -8.36
C ASP A 183 -20.53 2.34 -8.73
N GLN A 184 -21.80 2.33 -8.36
CA GLN A 184 -22.78 3.33 -8.76
C GLN A 184 -22.88 4.50 -7.77
N LYS A 185 -23.35 5.66 -8.25
CA LYS A 185 -23.56 6.86 -7.42
C LYS A 185 -24.57 6.62 -6.28
N GLU A 186 -25.52 5.74 -6.51
CA GLU A 186 -26.55 5.39 -5.51
C GLU A 186 -25.97 4.68 -4.27
N GLY A 187 -24.82 4.02 -4.42
CA GLY A 187 -24.12 3.32 -3.35
C GLY A 187 -23.07 4.16 -2.60
N ILE A 188 -23.08 5.48 -2.69
CA ILE A 188 -22.05 6.36 -2.11
C ILE A 188 -21.86 6.14 -0.61
N ILE A 189 -22.92 5.81 0.11
CA ILE A 189 -22.86 5.53 1.56
C ILE A 189 -22.04 4.26 1.81
N ALA A 190 -22.28 3.19 1.05
CA ALA A 190 -21.52 1.95 1.17
C ALA A 190 -20.04 2.14 0.82
N GLN A 191 -19.77 2.95 -0.20
CA GLN A 191 -18.40 3.31 -0.62
C GLN A 191 -17.66 4.10 0.46
N LEU A 192 -18.34 5.08 1.09
CA LEU A 192 -17.78 5.83 2.22
C LEU A 192 -17.52 4.93 3.44
N ILE A 193 -18.46 4.03 3.76
CA ILE A 193 -18.25 3.05 4.84
C ILE A 193 -17.00 2.20 4.54
N LEU A 194 -16.85 1.70 3.32
CA LEU A 194 -15.67 0.93 2.91
C LEU A 194 -14.39 1.75 3.06
N LEU A 195 -14.40 3.01 2.66
CA LEU A 195 -13.26 3.91 2.81
C LEU A 195 -12.89 4.11 4.28
N PHE A 196 -13.86 4.42 5.14
CA PHE A 196 -13.61 4.62 6.57
C PHE A 196 -13.12 3.34 7.25
N VAL A 197 -13.70 2.20 6.92
CA VAL A 197 -13.25 0.89 7.38
C VAL A 197 -11.79 0.65 6.91
N GLY A 198 -11.48 0.92 5.66
CA GLY A 198 -10.12 0.81 5.13
C GLY A 198 -9.11 1.68 5.88
N ILE A 199 -9.44 2.95 6.13
CA ILE A 199 -8.59 3.86 6.90
C ILE A 199 -8.40 3.36 8.34
N ALA A 200 -9.45 2.86 8.99
CA ALA A 200 -9.38 2.31 10.33
C ALA A 200 -8.47 1.06 10.38
N PHE A 201 -8.62 0.14 9.43
CA PHE A 201 -7.74 -1.02 9.29
C PHE A 201 -6.29 -0.61 9.04
N TYR A 202 -6.06 0.37 8.16
CA TYR A 202 -4.73 0.87 7.86
C TYR A 202 -4.06 1.47 9.11
N SER A 203 -4.74 2.34 9.82
CA SER A 203 -4.23 2.94 11.06
C SER A 203 -3.96 1.89 12.14
N GLY A 204 -4.89 0.94 12.31
CA GLY A 204 -4.73 -0.19 13.23
C GLY A 204 -3.55 -1.08 12.85
N SER A 205 -3.35 -1.35 11.56
CA SER A 205 -2.24 -2.17 11.07
C SER A 205 -0.89 -1.53 11.37
N LEU A 206 -0.72 -0.22 11.19
CA LEU A 206 0.52 0.50 11.51
C LEU A 206 0.87 0.39 12.99
N PHE A 207 -0.13 0.52 13.87
CA PHE A 207 0.06 0.34 15.31
C PHE A 207 0.45 -1.10 15.67
N LEU A 208 -0.28 -2.08 15.15
CA LEU A 208 -0.01 -3.50 15.38
C LEU A 208 1.36 -3.91 14.84
N THR A 209 1.71 -3.48 13.64
CA THR A 209 2.99 -3.75 12.98
C THR A 209 4.16 -3.23 13.79
N THR A 210 4.04 -2.02 14.35
CA THR A 210 5.07 -1.43 15.21
C THR A 210 5.29 -2.28 16.47
N ASN A 211 4.23 -2.70 17.13
CA ASN A 211 4.32 -3.46 18.36
C ASN A 211 4.79 -4.91 18.11
N LEU A 212 4.23 -5.60 17.11
CA LEU A 212 4.62 -6.95 16.73
C LEU A 212 6.05 -6.99 16.20
N GLY A 213 6.44 -6.05 15.37
CA GLY A 213 7.81 -5.94 14.85
C GLY A 213 8.83 -5.76 15.96
N ALA A 214 8.56 -4.86 16.91
CA ALA A 214 9.43 -4.66 18.07
C ALA A 214 9.53 -5.91 18.96
N ARG A 215 8.41 -6.60 19.19
CA ARG A 215 8.37 -7.87 19.96
C ARG A 215 9.15 -8.97 19.25
N ASN A 216 8.97 -9.11 17.96
CA ASN A 216 9.64 -10.14 17.16
C ASN A 216 11.15 -9.90 17.09
N LEU A 217 11.57 -8.65 16.91
CA LEU A 217 12.98 -8.28 16.92
C LEU A 217 13.64 -8.56 18.28
N LYS A 218 12.96 -8.23 19.40
CA LYS A 218 13.44 -8.51 20.74
C LYS A 218 13.67 -10.01 21.02
N LYS A 219 12.92 -10.90 20.38
CA LYS A 219 13.10 -12.35 20.53
C LYS A 219 14.29 -12.89 19.76
N LYS A 220 14.85 -12.10 18.86
CA LYS A 220 15.97 -12.50 18.00
C LYS A 220 17.33 -12.06 18.55
N LEU A 221 17.32 -11.03 19.40
CA LEU A 221 18.48 -10.51 20.14
C LEU A 221 18.64 -11.20 21.48
#